data_5019ea4310537a610ddd282123529db8
#
_entry.id   5019ea4310537a610ddd282123529db8
#
_cell.length_a   1.000
_cell.length_b   1.000
_cell.length_c   1.000
_cell.angle_alpha   90.00
_cell.angle_beta   90.00
_cell.angle_gamma   90.00
#
_symmetry.space_group_name_H-M   'P 1'
#
loop_
_entity.id
_entity.type
_entity.pdbx_description
1 polymer ?
#
loop_
_entity_poly.entity_id
_entity_poly.type
_entity_poly.pdbx_seq_one_letter_code
_entity_poly.pdbx_strand_id
1 'polypeptide(L)'
;MGPECSPRELDERRDELRRHGDRFVAQEVQSLSTLPTFDGRELQRRHVDMRAFVILRHGEGGEIAATAPPVALTRVAPAGTMVVNASSGGGGKDTWIHRA
;
A
#
# COMPACT_ATOMS: atom_id res chain seq x y z
N MET A 1 -4.47 5.51 -8.93
CA MET A 1 -5.61 5.74 -9.85
C MET A 1 -5.42 7.07 -10.60
N GLY A 2 -5.43 8.23 -9.96
CA GLY A 2 -5.31 9.52 -10.67
C GLY A 2 -4.14 9.66 -11.66
N PRO A 3 -2.90 9.27 -11.30
CA PRO A 3 -1.76 9.39 -12.21
C PRO A 3 -1.80 8.49 -13.46
N GLU A 4 -2.63 7.46 -13.42
CA GLU A 4 -2.74 6.46 -14.51
C GLU A 4 -3.99 6.65 -15.36
N CYS A 5 -4.82 7.65 -15.04
CA CYS A 5 -6.05 7.92 -15.76
C CYS A 5 -5.78 8.73 -17.02
N SER A 6 -6.47 8.40 -18.10
CA SER A 6 -6.56 9.24 -19.29
C SER A 6 -7.29 10.57 -18.99
N PRO A 7 -7.13 11.61 -19.81
CA PRO A 7 -7.84 12.87 -19.63
C PRO A 7 -9.38 12.71 -19.53
N ARG A 8 -9.95 11.82 -20.35
CA ARG A 8 -11.38 11.52 -20.32
C ARG A 8 -11.83 10.89 -19.01
N GLU A 9 -11.09 9.89 -18.51
CA GLU A 9 -11.39 9.27 -17.22
C GLU A 9 -11.27 10.26 -16.07
N LEU A 10 -10.30 11.19 -16.14
CA LEU A 10 -10.18 12.25 -15.15
C LEU A 10 -11.40 13.16 -15.12
N ASP A 11 -11.94 13.54 -16.28
CA ASP A 11 -13.13 14.39 -16.36
C ASP A 11 -14.38 13.65 -15.88
N GLU A 12 -14.55 12.39 -16.25
CA GLU A 12 -15.63 11.52 -15.73
C GLU A 12 -15.56 11.41 -14.20
N ARG A 13 -14.36 11.23 -13.63
CA ARG A 13 -14.16 11.17 -12.18
C ARG A 13 -14.39 12.50 -11.47
N ARG A 14 -14.02 13.62 -12.10
CA ARG A 14 -14.32 14.96 -11.56
C ARG A 14 -15.82 15.21 -11.48
N ASP A 15 -16.56 14.79 -12.49
CA ASP A 15 -18.01 14.94 -12.51
C ASP A 15 -18.71 14.02 -11.50
N GLU A 16 -18.20 12.81 -11.32
CA GLU A 16 -18.67 11.90 -10.28
C GLU A 16 -18.40 12.48 -8.87
N LEU A 17 -17.22 13.04 -8.67
CA LEU A 17 -16.83 13.67 -7.41
C LEU A 17 -17.69 14.90 -7.08
N ARG A 18 -18.06 15.70 -8.08
CA ARG A 18 -18.98 16.83 -7.89
C ARG A 18 -20.38 16.39 -7.50
N ARG A 19 -20.85 15.25 -8.04
CA ARG A 19 -22.19 14.72 -7.76
C ARG A 19 -22.28 13.94 -6.45
N HIS A 20 -21.22 13.27 -6.06
CA HIS A 20 -21.20 12.28 -4.98
C HIS A 20 -19.94 12.39 -4.12
N GLY A 21 -19.52 13.61 -3.76
CA GLY A 21 -18.28 13.85 -3.02
C GLY A 21 -18.17 13.12 -1.67
N ASP A 22 -19.33 12.84 -1.05
CA ASP A 22 -19.45 12.08 0.19
C ASP A 22 -18.97 10.63 0.09
N ARG A 23 -18.84 10.09 -1.14
CA ARG A 23 -18.36 8.72 -1.39
C ARG A 23 -16.86 8.63 -1.67
N PHE A 24 -16.18 9.75 -1.67
CA PHE A 24 -14.77 9.81 -2.05
C PHE A 24 -13.89 10.31 -0.90
N VAL A 25 -12.69 9.79 -0.85
CA VAL A 25 -11.61 10.30 -0.03
C VAL A 25 -10.50 10.77 -0.94
N ALA A 26 -10.05 12.01 -0.74
CA ALA A 26 -8.88 12.54 -1.42
C ALA A 26 -7.62 12.20 -0.60
N GLN A 27 -6.62 11.68 -1.28
CA GLN A 27 -5.34 11.36 -0.69
C GLN A 27 -4.22 11.86 -1.60
N GLU A 28 -3.23 12.51 -1.00
CA GLU A 28 -2.02 12.89 -1.71
C GLU A 28 -1.27 11.65 -2.20
N VAL A 29 -0.76 11.73 -3.43
CA VAL A 29 0.06 10.65 -4.00
C VAL A 29 1.40 10.63 -3.31
N GLN A 30 1.69 9.55 -2.57
CA GLN A 30 2.96 9.34 -1.91
C GLN A 30 3.90 8.54 -2.80
N SER A 31 5.17 8.96 -2.85
CA SER A 31 6.23 8.19 -3.49
C SER A 31 6.65 7.04 -2.57
N LEU A 32 6.31 5.83 -2.94
CA LEU A 32 6.69 4.65 -2.16
C LEU A 32 8.20 4.41 -2.23
N SER A 33 8.76 3.88 -1.15
CA SER A 33 10.15 3.43 -1.11
C SER A 33 10.41 2.36 -2.18
N THR A 34 11.65 2.26 -2.63
CA THR A 34 12.07 1.21 -3.57
C THR A 34 13.17 0.37 -2.97
N LEU A 35 13.14 -0.93 -3.25
CA LEU A 35 14.21 -1.88 -2.90
C LEU A 35 14.67 -2.66 -4.13
N PRO A 36 15.96 -3.06 -4.17
CA PRO A 36 16.44 -4.01 -5.15
C PRO A 36 15.65 -5.32 -5.04
N THR A 37 15.12 -5.79 -6.14
CA THR A 37 14.33 -7.02 -6.21
C THR A 37 14.78 -7.85 -7.40
N PHE A 38 15.11 -9.11 -7.14
CA PHE A 38 15.50 -10.04 -8.20
C PHE A 38 14.26 -10.53 -8.95
N ASP A 39 14.26 -10.40 -10.27
CA ASP A 39 13.12 -10.76 -11.12
C ASP A 39 13.29 -12.13 -11.81
N GLY A 40 14.33 -12.87 -11.45
CA GLY A 40 14.73 -14.12 -12.08
C GLY A 40 15.90 -13.98 -13.06
N ARG A 41 16.29 -12.75 -13.40
CA ARG A 41 17.40 -12.43 -14.30
C ARG A 41 18.37 -11.42 -13.71
N GLU A 42 17.83 -10.32 -13.20
CA GLU A 42 18.62 -9.20 -12.67
C GLU A 42 17.95 -8.55 -11.47
N LEU A 43 18.70 -7.69 -10.77
CA LEU A 43 18.20 -6.86 -9.70
C LEU A 43 17.61 -5.56 -10.27
N GLN A 44 16.31 -5.37 -10.08
CA GLN A 44 15.59 -4.18 -10.49
C GLN A 44 15.05 -3.41 -9.28
N ARG A 45 14.97 -2.09 -9.40
CA ARG A 45 14.25 -1.28 -8.41
C ARG A 45 12.76 -1.52 -8.52
N ARG A 46 12.13 -1.89 -7.41
CA ARG A 46 10.68 -2.09 -7.31
C ARG A 46 10.14 -1.31 -6.12
N HIS A 47 8.99 -0.71 -6.30
CA HIS A 47 8.26 -0.12 -5.18
C HIS A 47 7.85 -1.18 -4.18
N VAL A 48 7.93 -0.82 -2.90
CA VAL A 48 7.58 -1.72 -1.80
C VAL A 48 6.70 -1.01 -0.79
N ASP A 49 5.84 -1.77 -0.15
CA ASP A 49 5.16 -1.37 1.08
C ASP A 49 5.41 -2.39 2.19
N MET A 50 5.47 -1.92 3.43
CA MET A 50 5.52 -2.78 4.61
C MET A 50 4.15 -2.75 5.29
N ARG A 51 3.56 -3.91 5.48
CA ARG A 51 2.32 -4.08 6.21
C ARG A 51 2.60 -4.60 7.61
N ALA A 52 2.47 -3.72 8.58
CA ALA A 52 2.48 -4.11 9.99
C ALA A 52 1.09 -4.60 10.41
N PHE A 53 1.04 -5.41 11.45
CA PHE A 53 -0.19 -5.91 12.05
C PHE A 53 -0.35 -5.32 13.43
N VAL A 54 -1.59 -4.93 13.77
CA VAL A 54 -1.93 -4.45 15.11
C VAL A 54 -3.14 -5.22 15.58
N ILE A 55 -3.05 -5.79 16.77
CA ILE A 55 -4.14 -6.47 17.45
C ILE A 55 -4.74 -5.51 18.46
N LEU A 56 -6.01 -5.19 18.29
CA LEU A 56 -6.77 -4.40 19.24
C LEU A 56 -7.54 -5.33 20.18
N ARG A 57 -7.50 -5.04 21.47
CA ARG A 57 -8.28 -5.72 22.50
C ARG A 57 -9.10 -4.70 23.26
N HIS A 58 -10.36 -5.06 23.53
CA HIS A 58 -11.20 -4.30 24.44
C HIS A 58 -11.01 -4.85 25.85
N GLY A 59 -10.70 -3.99 26.80
CA GLY A 59 -10.67 -4.29 28.22
C GLY A 59 -12.05 -4.20 28.86
N GLU A 60 -12.19 -4.74 30.09
CA GLU A 60 -13.46 -4.75 30.82
C GLU A 60 -13.98 -3.35 31.19
N GLY A 61 -13.11 -2.35 31.26
CA GLY A 61 -13.44 -0.94 31.48
C GLY A 61 -13.73 -0.12 30.22
N GLY A 62 -13.76 -0.76 29.02
CA GLY A 62 -13.97 -0.09 27.74
C GLY A 62 -12.70 0.54 27.15
N GLU A 63 -11.55 0.37 27.79
CA GLU A 63 -10.26 0.79 27.23
C GLU A 63 -9.86 -0.08 26.03
N ILE A 64 -9.09 0.52 25.10
CA ILE A 64 -8.55 -0.19 23.95
C ILE A 64 -7.05 -0.34 24.12
N ALA A 65 -6.59 -1.59 24.23
CA ALA A 65 -5.17 -1.92 24.20
C ALA A 65 -4.75 -2.34 22.79
N ALA A 66 -3.65 -1.80 22.31
CA ALA A 66 -3.06 -2.14 21.02
C ALA A 66 -1.75 -2.90 21.22
N THR A 67 -1.58 -4.00 20.52
CA THR A 67 -0.34 -4.79 20.51
C THR A 67 0.10 -5.02 19.08
N ALA A 68 1.34 -4.68 18.76
CA ALA A 68 1.97 -5.01 17.49
C ALA A 68 2.84 -6.26 17.67
N PRO A 69 2.49 -7.41 17.11
CA PRO A 69 3.38 -8.57 17.11
C PRO A 69 4.62 -8.27 16.26
N PRO A 70 5.78 -8.91 16.55
CA PRO A 70 7.03 -8.66 15.83
C PRO A 70 7.04 -9.37 14.45
N VAL A 71 5.98 -9.16 13.68
CA VAL A 71 5.83 -9.70 12.33
C VAL A 71 5.33 -8.60 11.39
N ALA A 72 5.84 -8.61 10.19
CA ALA A 72 5.40 -7.72 9.12
C ALA A 72 5.49 -8.45 7.77
N LEU A 73 4.79 -7.93 6.79
CA LEU A 73 4.83 -8.40 5.41
C LEU A 73 5.29 -7.27 4.51
N THR A 74 6.42 -7.46 3.83
CA THR A 74 6.85 -6.55 2.77
C THR A 74 6.33 -7.05 1.44
N ARG A 75 5.54 -6.22 0.76
CA ARG A 75 5.02 -6.50 -0.57
C ARG A 75 5.80 -5.71 -1.60
N VAL A 76 5.89 -6.26 -2.81
CA VAL A 76 6.64 -5.70 -3.94
C VAL A 76 5.68 -5.43 -5.09
N ALA A 77 5.76 -4.25 -5.68
CA ALA A 77 5.00 -3.89 -6.87
C ALA A 77 5.54 -4.61 -8.12
N PRO A 78 4.70 -4.92 -9.11
CA PRO A 78 5.15 -5.29 -10.44
C PRO A 78 6.05 -4.23 -11.07
N ALA A 79 6.80 -4.60 -12.12
CA ALA A 79 7.66 -3.66 -12.82
C ALA A 79 6.89 -2.45 -13.35
N GLY A 80 7.46 -1.26 -13.18
CA GLY A 80 6.91 -0.03 -13.77
C GLY A 80 5.62 0.48 -13.14
N THR A 81 5.17 -0.10 -12.02
CA THR A 81 3.96 0.35 -11.31
C THR A 81 4.27 0.80 -9.88
N MET A 82 3.51 1.76 -9.38
CA MET A 82 3.51 2.17 -7.97
C MET A 82 2.48 1.40 -7.14
N VAL A 83 1.61 0.61 -7.78
CA VAL A 83 0.55 -0.12 -7.10
C VAL A 83 1.11 -1.42 -6.53
N VAL A 84 1.24 -1.46 -5.22
CA VAL A 84 1.69 -2.65 -4.51
C VAL A 84 0.50 -3.54 -4.19
N ASN A 85 0.21 -4.48 -5.08
CA ASN A 85 -0.89 -5.42 -4.93
C ASN A 85 -0.46 -6.85 -5.30
N ALA A 86 -0.65 -7.79 -4.39
CA ALA A 86 -0.31 -9.19 -4.61
C ALA A 86 -1.14 -9.84 -5.75
N SER A 87 -2.39 -9.40 -5.94
CA SER A 87 -3.28 -9.91 -7.00
C SER A 87 -2.91 -9.46 -8.41
N SER A 88 -2.03 -8.48 -8.54
CA SER A 88 -1.62 -7.89 -9.83
C SER A 88 -0.22 -8.34 -10.28
N GLY A 89 0.25 -9.51 -9.85
CA GLY A 89 1.57 -10.03 -10.22
C GLY A 89 2.72 -9.44 -9.42
N GLY A 90 2.43 -8.82 -8.29
CA GLY A 90 3.43 -8.43 -7.29
C GLY A 90 4.00 -9.62 -6.53
N GLY A 91 5.07 -9.37 -5.78
CA GLY A 91 5.73 -10.37 -4.95
C GLY A 91 5.78 -9.97 -3.48
N GLY A 92 6.42 -10.80 -2.68
CA GLY A 92 6.74 -10.56 -1.28
C GLY A 92 8.24 -10.64 -1.03
N LYS A 93 8.69 -10.03 0.06
CA LYS A 93 10.03 -10.15 0.60
C LYS A 93 9.94 -10.56 2.07
N ASP A 94 10.92 -11.33 2.51
CA ASP A 94 11.10 -11.60 3.93
C ASP A 94 11.33 -10.29 4.69
N THR A 95 10.67 -10.16 5.82
CA THR A 95 10.78 -8.97 6.67
C THR A 95 11.36 -9.36 8.00
N TRP A 96 12.55 -8.87 8.27
CA TRP A 96 13.27 -9.15 9.51
C TRP A 96 13.19 -7.92 10.40
N ILE A 97 12.66 -8.11 11.60
CA ILE A 97 12.54 -7.05 12.60
C ILE A 97 13.63 -7.27 13.65
N HIS A 98 14.57 -6.36 13.69
CA HIS A 98 15.64 -6.35 14.69
C HIS A 98 15.25 -5.49 15.88
N ARG A 99 15.59 -5.94 17.08
CA ARG A 99 15.63 -5.04 18.23
C ARG A 99 16.88 -4.17 18.11
N ALA A 100 16.68 -2.87 18.29
CA ALA A 100 17.77 -1.92 18.48
C ALA A 100 18.41 -2.13 19.84
#